data_bb67fd6373246d2c498a3f6ab67b3021
#
_entry.id   bb67fd6373246d2c498a3f6ab67b3021
#
_cell.length_a   1.000
_cell.length_b   1.000
_cell.length_c   1.000
_cell.angle_alpha   90.00
_cell.angle_beta   90.00
_cell.angle_gamma   90.00
#
_symmetry.space_group_name_H-M   'P 1'
#
loop_
_entity.id
_entity.type
_entity.pdbx_description
1 polymer ?
#
loop_
_entity_poly.entity_id
_entity_poly.type
_entity_poly.pdbx_seq_one_letter_code
_entity_poly.pdbx_strand_id
1 'polypeptide(L)'
;MKKLLNTALLLFAVLMTSCTAPDAWELVSKDSNIRFVLENKQENLSYSVFYKDGVAMEKSLLGLVMDNCEYGKNAQFVSASAVKDISNAYQLKSGKKMNTTEECREQTFTFRTKEDKQFNLIVRIYNDGVAFRYELPGEDGQMHTIQAEHTEFAVPVNGKAWIHPYDWNDRHKPSYEQYCQSEIDIRSECGHGRGWAFPMLFNTNGVWMMITEAHLDGSYPATHIDNAGTGKAYKIRFPEPDEPIVPDAVEPVSELPWFTPWRAIIIGDNLNTIFQTQMISHLNPASVVNDESWIKAGRASWSWWSNGGTPRDYKAQLKYVDLSAEMGWEYMLIDAGWQRMGNGGTMEDVVKYAQQKGVGVWLWYHSGAGRDNDSIPTHRLMSDPELRRAEMQRISEIGVKGIKVDFFDTDKQRIIQLYPALLKDAADKHLLVDLHGAT
;
A
#
# COMPACT_ATOMS: atom_id res chain seq x y z
N MET A 1 -1.45 -5.65 92.89
CA MET A 1 -2.09 -4.88 91.79
C MET A 1 -1.18 -4.94 90.57
N LYS A 2 -1.45 -5.87 89.65
CA LYS A 2 -0.67 -6.01 88.41
C LYS A 2 -1.67 -5.72 87.27
N LYS A 3 -1.41 -4.68 86.50
CA LYS A 3 -2.15 -4.35 85.31
C LYS A 3 -1.65 -5.21 84.15
N LEU A 4 -2.52 -6.02 83.55
CA LEU A 4 -2.26 -6.70 82.29
C LEU A 4 -2.55 -5.71 81.12
N LEU A 5 -1.53 -5.52 80.33
CA LEU A 5 -1.63 -4.80 79.05
C LEU A 5 -1.92 -5.83 77.95
N ASN A 6 -3.14 -5.78 77.39
CA ASN A 6 -3.51 -6.55 76.18
C ASN A 6 -3.08 -5.76 74.96
N THR A 7 -2.08 -6.25 74.21
CA THR A 7 -1.68 -5.73 72.92
C THR A 7 -2.43 -6.52 71.84
N ALA A 8 -3.44 -5.91 71.23
CA ALA A 8 -4.14 -6.50 70.09
C ALA A 8 -3.27 -6.26 68.82
N LEU A 9 -2.77 -7.33 68.25
CA LEU A 9 -2.11 -7.33 66.95
C LEU A 9 -3.17 -7.32 65.85
N LEU A 10 -3.38 -6.16 65.18
CA LEU A 10 -4.18 -6.06 63.97
C LEU A 10 -3.36 -6.62 62.79
N LEU A 11 -3.72 -7.81 62.30
CA LEU A 11 -3.23 -8.35 61.05
C LEU A 11 -3.98 -7.60 59.90
N PHE A 12 -3.27 -6.70 59.24
CA PHE A 12 -3.72 -6.15 57.96
C PHE A 12 -3.49 -7.20 56.88
N ALA A 13 -4.53 -7.94 56.50
CA ALA A 13 -4.54 -8.77 55.29
C ALA A 13 -4.66 -7.84 54.09
N VAL A 14 -3.55 -7.58 53.40
CA VAL A 14 -3.58 -6.95 52.08
C VAL A 14 -4.18 -7.98 51.12
N LEU A 15 -5.45 -7.80 50.81
CA LEU A 15 -6.10 -8.48 49.70
C LEU A 15 -5.44 -7.92 48.39
N MET A 16 -4.47 -8.65 47.90
CA MET A 16 -4.03 -8.47 46.50
C MET A 16 -5.17 -8.95 45.61
N THR A 17 -6.05 -8.05 45.20
CA THR A 17 -6.91 -8.29 44.06
C THR A 17 -6.03 -8.41 42.85
N SER A 18 -5.82 -9.62 42.37
CA SER A 18 -5.23 -9.89 41.06
C SER A 18 -6.18 -9.27 40.02
N CYS A 19 -5.82 -8.05 39.57
CA CYS A 19 -6.46 -7.46 38.41
C CYS A 19 -5.97 -8.30 37.22
N THR A 20 -6.76 -9.27 36.78
CA THR A 20 -6.52 -9.92 35.50
C THR A 20 -6.60 -8.84 34.43
N ALA A 21 -5.55 -8.75 33.59
CA ALA A 21 -5.59 -7.85 32.46
C ALA A 21 -6.84 -8.13 31.60
N PRO A 22 -7.49 -7.11 31.06
CA PRO A 22 -8.63 -7.33 30.18
C PRO A 22 -8.20 -8.19 28.99
N ASP A 23 -9.08 -9.06 28.54
CA ASP A 23 -8.86 -9.92 27.38
C ASP A 23 -9.57 -9.40 26.12
N ALA A 24 -10.15 -8.19 26.20
CA ALA A 24 -10.77 -7.46 25.10
C ALA A 24 -10.64 -5.93 25.28
N TRP A 25 -10.43 -5.23 24.20
CA TRP A 25 -10.31 -3.76 24.12
C TRP A 25 -11.15 -3.23 22.97
N GLU A 26 -11.63 -2.02 23.12
CA GLU A 26 -12.47 -1.37 22.13
C GLU A 26 -11.92 0.03 21.78
N LEU A 27 -11.83 0.33 20.47
CA LEU A 27 -11.57 1.65 19.96
C LEU A 27 -12.72 2.07 19.06
N VAL A 28 -13.22 3.30 19.26
CA VAL A 28 -14.45 3.80 18.60
C VAL A 28 -14.12 5.06 17.81
N SER A 29 -14.69 5.22 16.59
CA SER A 29 -14.55 6.42 15.76
C SER A 29 -15.13 7.66 16.45
N LYS A 30 -14.74 8.86 15.98
CA LYS A 30 -15.20 10.11 16.58
C LYS A 30 -16.72 10.27 16.49
N ASP A 31 -17.33 9.83 15.40
CA ASP A 31 -18.78 9.85 15.18
C ASP A 31 -19.51 8.64 15.79
N SER A 32 -18.78 7.73 16.43
CA SER A 32 -19.28 6.51 17.08
C SER A 32 -19.93 5.48 16.13
N ASN A 33 -19.78 5.62 14.83
CA ASN A 33 -20.37 4.69 13.87
C ASN A 33 -19.51 3.45 13.65
N ILE A 34 -18.17 3.54 13.81
CA ILE A 34 -17.26 2.41 13.63
C ILE A 34 -16.64 2.06 14.98
N ARG A 35 -16.60 0.76 15.25
CA ARG A 35 -16.04 0.20 16.47
C ARG A 35 -15.13 -0.98 16.12
N PHE A 36 -13.87 -0.86 16.50
CA PHE A 36 -12.87 -1.93 16.41
C PHE A 36 -12.75 -2.61 17.76
N VAL A 37 -12.89 -3.93 17.80
CA VAL A 37 -12.76 -4.74 19.02
C VAL A 37 -11.58 -5.67 18.85
N LEU A 38 -10.58 -5.53 19.72
CA LEU A 38 -9.43 -6.41 19.81
C LEU A 38 -9.67 -7.42 20.92
N GLU A 39 -9.45 -8.69 20.65
CA GLU A 39 -9.56 -9.78 21.64
C GLU A 39 -8.28 -10.60 21.69
N ASN A 40 -7.84 -10.92 22.91
CA ASN A 40 -6.72 -11.83 23.17
C ASN A 40 -7.25 -13.05 23.95
N LYS A 41 -8.02 -13.89 23.26
CA LYS A 41 -8.71 -15.05 23.82
C LYS A 41 -8.35 -16.32 23.08
N GLN A 42 -8.44 -17.47 23.75
CA GLN A 42 -8.26 -18.79 23.13
C GLN A 42 -6.94 -18.93 22.33
N GLU A 43 -5.84 -18.50 22.93
CA GLU A 43 -4.49 -18.57 22.35
C GLU A 43 -4.22 -17.68 21.14
N ASN A 44 -5.20 -16.96 20.59
CA ASN A 44 -5.00 -16.14 19.42
C ASN A 44 -5.45 -14.70 19.63
N LEU A 45 -4.61 -13.76 19.17
CA LEU A 45 -5.00 -12.38 19.00
C LEU A 45 -5.94 -12.29 17.80
N SER A 46 -7.05 -11.57 17.95
CA SER A 46 -8.07 -11.45 16.92
C SER A 46 -8.78 -10.10 17.01
N TYR A 47 -9.44 -9.70 15.93
CA TYR A 47 -10.23 -8.48 15.88
C TYR A 47 -11.59 -8.70 15.23
N SER A 48 -12.51 -7.79 15.51
CA SER A 48 -13.79 -7.64 14.81
C SER A 48 -14.06 -6.16 14.56
N VAL A 49 -14.80 -5.84 13.50
CA VAL A 49 -15.21 -4.45 13.21
C VAL A 49 -16.72 -4.39 13.09
N PHE A 50 -17.29 -3.41 13.75
CA PHE A 50 -18.72 -3.11 13.71
C PHE A 50 -18.96 -1.78 13.04
N TYR A 51 -20.00 -1.68 12.26
CA TYR A 51 -20.49 -0.44 11.68
C TYR A 51 -21.93 -0.22 12.12
N LYS A 52 -22.16 0.87 12.90
CA LYS A 52 -23.41 1.09 13.59
C LYS A 52 -23.76 -0.17 14.46
N ASP A 53 -24.93 -0.76 14.27
CA ASP A 53 -25.36 -1.93 15.01
C ASP A 53 -25.02 -3.28 14.31
N GLY A 54 -24.36 -3.19 13.12
CA GLY A 54 -24.06 -4.38 12.31
C GLY A 54 -22.59 -4.81 12.38
N VAL A 55 -22.33 -6.10 12.08
CA VAL A 55 -20.98 -6.64 11.93
C VAL A 55 -20.49 -6.31 10.51
N ALA A 56 -19.44 -5.49 10.40
CA ALA A 56 -18.76 -5.24 9.15
C ALA A 56 -17.63 -6.26 8.89
N MET A 57 -16.89 -6.65 9.94
CA MET A 57 -15.87 -7.69 9.88
C MET A 57 -16.10 -8.66 11.05
N GLU A 58 -16.29 -9.94 10.74
CA GLU A 58 -16.39 -11.00 11.74
C GLU A 58 -15.02 -11.22 12.41
N LYS A 59 -14.98 -12.05 13.44
CA LYS A 59 -13.74 -12.38 14.15
C LYS A 59 -12.67 -12.88 13.18
N SER A 60 -11.59 -12.12 13.08
CA SER A 60 -10.46 -12.29 12.18
C SER A 60 -9.17 -12.44 12.97
N LEU A 61 -8.32 -13.39 12.63
CA LEU A 61 -7.06 -13.62 13.33
C LEU A 61 -6.04 -12.54 13.00
N LEU A 62 -5.15 -12.29 13.97
CA LEU A 62 -3.97 -11.44 13.85
C LEU A 62 -2.72 -12.23 14.20
N GLY A 63 -1.63 -11.97 13.52
CA GLY A 63 -0.34 -12.54 13.85
C GLY A 63 0.64 -12.52 12.68
N LEU A 64 1.88 -12.78 13.00
CA LEU A 64 2.95 -12.99 12.04
C LEU A 64 4.00 -13.94 12.61
N VAL A 65 4.85 -14.48 11.75
CA VAL A 65 6.01 -15.31 12.14
C VAL A 65 7.25 -14.58 11.69
N MET A 66 8.13 -14.21 12.64
CA MET A 66 9.43 -13.60 12.35
C MET A 66 10.53 -14.40 13.05
N ASP A 67 11.56 -14.81 12.30
CA ASP A 67 12.69 -15.60 12.80
C ASP A 67 12.25 -16.85 13.59
N ASN A 68 11.23 -17.55 13.07
CA ASN A 68 10.57 -18.71 13.68
C ASN A 68 9.89 -18.45 15.03
N CYS A 69 9.69 -17.18 15.43
CA CYS A 69 8.90 -16.79 16.58
C CYS A 69 7.49 -16.37 16.14
N GLU A 70 6.45 -16.90 16.79
CA GLU A 70 5.05 -16.56 16.50
C GLU A 70 4.60 -15.34 17.30
N TYR A 71 4.17 -14.29 16.61
CA TYR A 71 3.57 -13.08 17.17
C TYR A 71 2.04 -13.15 17.00
N GLY A 72 1.32 -12.87 18.07
CA GLY A 72 -0.16 -12.95 18.08
C GLY A 72 -0.73 -14.26 18.60
N LYS A 73 0.06 -15.36 18.65
CA LYS A 73 -0.34 -16.61 19.25
C LYS A 73 0.17 -16.73 20.69
N ASN A 74 -0.74 -17.02 21.64
CA ASN A 74 -0.44 -17.05 23.08
C ASN A 74 0.27 -15.76 23.58
N ALA A 75 -0.03 -14.62 22.96
CA ALA A 75 0.55 -13.36 23.30
C ALA A 75 0.10 -12.90 24.69
N GLN A 76 1.03 -12.36 25.47
CA GLN A 76 0.76 -11.76 26.77
C GLN A 76 0.55 -10.26 26.59
N PHE A 77 -0.60 -9.76 27.07
CA PHE A 77 -0.84 -8.32 27.09
C PHE A 77 0.09 -7.63 28.08
N VAL A 78 0.71 -6.54 27.65
CA VAL A 78 1.60 -5.71 28.46
C VAL A 78 0.92 -4.41 28.83
N SER A 79 0.47 -3.64 27.81
CA SER A 79 -0.15 -2.33 28.01
C SER A 79 -0.94 -1.87 26.80
N ALA A 80 -1.83 -0.91 27.03
CA ALA A 80 -2.45 -0.11 25.96
C ALA A 80 -2.14 1.37 26.21
N SER A 81 -1.78 2.10 25.15
CA SER A 81 -1.60 3.54 25.25
C SER A 81 -2.93 4.25 25.54
N ALA A 82 -2.87 5.50 26.00
CA ALA A 82 -4.04 6.37 25.91
C ALA A 82 -4.44 6.54 24.44
N VAL A 83 -5.73 6.68 24.17
CA VAL A 83 -6.24 7.04 22.84
C VAL A 83 -5.76 8.44 22.50
N LYS A 84 -5.19 8.61 21.30
CA LYS A 84 -4.73 9.89 20.77
C LYS A 84 -5.64 10.33 19.64
N ASP A 85 -6.13 11.55 19.68
CA ASP A 85 -6.76 12.20 18.53
C ASP A 85 -5.66 12.74 17.61
N ILE A 86 -5.71 12.35 16.34
CA ILE A 86 -4.80 12.81 15.29
C ILE A 86 -5.63 13.63 14.30
N SER A 87 -5.10 14.79 13.92
CA SER A 87 -5.70 15.65 12.90
C SER A 87 -4.58 16.20 12.01
N ASN A 88 -4.64 15.90 10.72
CA ASN A 88 -3.68 16.37 9.74
C ASN A 88 -4.40 17.08 8.60
N ALA A 89 -3.94 18.29 8.27
CA ALA A 89 -4.38 19.04 7.10
C ALA A 89 -3.28 19.00 6.03
N TYR A 90 -3.65 18.68 4.81
CA TYR A 90 -2.75 18.65 3.67
C TYR A 90 -3.45 19.04 2.37
N GLN A 91 -2.65 19.36 1.36
CA GLN A 91 -3.12 19.70 0.03
C GLN A 91 -2.53 18.73 -1.00
N LEU A 92 -3.40 18.09 -1.77
CA LEU A 92 -3.00 17.29 -2.94
C LEU A 92 -2.89 18.19 -4.17
N LYS A 93 -1.98 17.88 -5.08
CA LYS A 93 -1.80 18.61 -6.35
C LYS A 93 -2.83 18.24 -7.41
N SER A 94 -3.50 17.10 -7.24
CA SER A 94 -4.57 16.61 -8.11
C SER A 94 -5.49 15.70 -7.32
N GLY A 95 -6.63 15.36 -7.88
CA GLY A 95 -7.61 14.46 -7.28
C GLY A 95 -8.93 15.13 -6.99
N LYS A 96 -9.85 14.37 -6.40
CA LYS A 96 -11.23 14.80 -6.14
C LYS A 96 -11.35 15.79 -4.97
N LYS A 97 -10.44 15.69 -4.02
CA LYS A 97 -10.44 16.45 -2.77
C LYS A 97 -9.03 16.97 -2.53
N MET A 98 -8.78 18.18 -3.06
CA MET A 98 -7.43 18.75 -3.04
C MET A 98 -7.04 19.27 -1.65
N ASN A 99 -7.95 19.93 -0.95
CA ASN A 99 -7.74 20.40 0.43
C ASN A 99 -8.43 19.43 1.38
N THR A 100 -7.67 18.81 2.25
CA THR A 100 -8.18 17.76 3.12
C THR A 100 -7.71 18.00 4.55
N THR A 101 -8.63 17.84 5.48
CA THR A 101 -8.33 17.64 6.91
C THR A 101 -8.88 16.28 7.26
N GLU A 102 -7.98 15.35 7.60
CA GLU A 102 -8.37 14.02 8.05
C GLU A 102 -8.14 13.90 9.55
N GLU A 103 -9.06 13.22 10.20
CA GLU A 103 -9.04 13.00 11.63
C GLU A 103 -9.23 11.51 11.94
N CYS A 104 -8.45 11.03 12.89
CA CYS A 104 -8.60 9.68 13.41
C CYS A 104 -8.29 9.61 14.89
N ARG A 105 -8.63 8.49 15.51
CA ARG A 105 -8.13 8.08 16.82
C ARG A 105 -7.12 6.98 16.65
N GLU A 106 -6.02 7.06 17.39
CA GLU A 106 -4.97 6.04 17.39
C GLU A 106 -4.80 5.46 18.78
N GLN A 107 -4.62 4.16 18.85
CA GLN A 107 -4.23 3.47 20.06
C GLN A 107 -3.21 2.38 19.74
N THR A 108 -2.21 2.24 20.61
CA THR A 108 -1.19 1.20 20.51
C THR A 108 -1.40 0.18 21.61
N PHE A 109 -1.45 -1.09 21.24
CA PHE A 109 -1.53 -2.22 22.15
C PHE A 109 -0.22 -2.99 22.12
N THR A 110 0.41 -3.14 23.29
CA THR A 110 1.71 -3.81 23.46
C THR A 110 1.51 -5.22 24.00
N PHE A 111 2.17 -6.17 23.36
CA PHE A 111 2.14 -7.58 23.71
C PHE A 111 3.56 -8.15 23.78
N ARG A 112 3.69 -9.32 24.38
CA ARG A 112 4.90 -10.16 24.34
C ARG A 112 4.57 -11.56 23.87
N THR A 113 5.47 -12.15 23.10
CA THR A 113 5.42 -13.57 22.73
C THR A 113 5.82 -14.46 23.91
N LYS A 114 5.71 -15.78 23.78
CA LYS A 114 6.22 -16.74 24.75
C LYS A 114 7.73 -16.65 24.94
N GLU A 115 8.45 -16.24 23.90
CA GLU A 115 9.90 -16.05 23.86
C GLU A 115 10.33 -14.67 24.39
N ASP A 116 9.41 -13.94 25.06
CA ASP A 116 9.63 -12.61 25.63
C ASP A 116 9.95 -11.52 24.59
N LYS A 117 9.58 -11.73 23.32
CA LYS A 117 9.72 -10.72 22.27
C LYS A 117 8.54 -9.76 22.30
N GLN A 118 8.82 -8.47 22.37
CA GLN A 118 7.78 -7.44 22.36
C GLN A 118 7.30 -7.13 20.92
N PHE A 119 6.03 -6.87 20.78
CA PHE A 119 5.44 -6.28 19.57
C PHE A 119 4.27 -5.37 19.92
N ASN A 120 3.98 -4.47 19.01
CA ASN A 120 2.85 -3.56 19.12
C ASN A 120 1.88 -3.80 17.99
N LEU A 121 0.58 -3.67 18.28
CA LEU A 121 -0.48 -3.48 17.29
C LEU A 121 -0.92 -2.02 17.37
N ILE A 122 -0.69 -1.26 16.31
CA ILE A 122 -1.11 0.14 16.19
C ILE A 122 -2.42 0.16 15.41
N VAL A 123 -3.46 0.74 15.99
CA VAL A 123 -4.79 0.83 15.36
C VAL A 123 -5.17 2.29 15.20
N ARG A 124 -5.58 2.67 13.99
CA ARG A 124 -6.22 3.95 13.67
C ARG A 124 -7.66 3.74 13.26
N ILE A 125 -8.56 4.51 13.84
CA ILE A 125 -9.97 4.48 13.49
C ILE A 125 -10.43 5.85 13.01
N TYR A 126 -11.05 5.86 11.84
CA TYR A 126 -11.60 7.00 11.13
C TYR A 126 -13.13 6.96 11.17
N ASN A 127 -13.82 8.00 10.72
CA ASN A 127 -15.26 7.95 10.55
C ASN A 127 -15.71 7.14 9.33
N ASP A 128 -14.78 6.82 8.44
CA ASP A 128 -14.99 6.04 7.22
C ASP A 128 -14.14 4.77 7.13
N GLY A 129 -13.53 4.32 8.24
CA GLY A 129 -12.77 3.07 8.24
C GLY A 129 -11.87 2.86 9.44
N VAL A 130 -11.13 1.75 9.37
CA VAL A 130 -10.12 1.38 10.36
C VAL A 130 -8.88 0.87 9.66
N ALA A 131 -7.71 1.17 10.22
CA ALA A 131 -6.45 0.60 9.78
C ALA A 131 -5.64 0.11 10.96
N PHE A 132 -4.86 -0.94 10.75
CA PHE A 132 -3.93 -1.44 11.76
C PHE A 132 -2.63 -1.95 11.12
N ARG A 133 -1.57 -1.96 11.91
CA ARG A 133 -0.28 -2.53 11.52
C ARG A 133 0.47 -3.05 12.73
N TYR A 134 1.43 -3.94 12.48
CA TYR A 134 2.37 -4.36 13.50
C TYR A 134 3.58 -3.43 13.53
N GLU A 135 4.10 -3.23 14.73
CA GLU A 135 5.41 -2.65 14.99
C GLU A 135 6.23 -3.68 15.78
N LEU A 136 7.40 -3.98 15.28
CA LEU A 136 8.40 -4.85 15.89
C LEU A 136 9.51 -3.94 16.40
N PRO A 137 9.49 -3.58 17.69
CA PRO A 137 10.47 -2.65 18.29
C PRO A 137 11.82 -3.32 18.50
N GLY A 138 12.86 -2.51 18.65
CA GLY A 138 14.21 -2.94 18.94
C GLY A 138 15.23 -2.27 18.04
N GLU A 139 16.49 -2.45 18.37
CA GLU A 139 17.66 -2.03 17.58
C GLU A 139 18.78 -3.01 17.90
N ASP A 140 19.01 -3.99 17.07
CA ASP A 140 20.07 -4.98 17.24
C ASP A 140 21.07 -5.01 16.06
N GLY A 141 20.78 -4.20 15.02
CA GLY A 141 21.62 -4.10 13.82
C GLY A 141 21.62 -5.37 12.98
N GLN A 142 20.60 -6.22 13.13
CA GLN A 142 20.47 -7.48 12.37
C GLN A 142 19.31 -7.40 11.40
N MET A 143 19.43 -8.15 10.31
CA MET A 143 18.34 -8.36 9.36
C MET A 143 17.44 -9.47 9.89
N HIS A 144 16.14 -9.22 9.92
CA HIS A 144 15.09 -10.13 10.33
C HIS A 144 14.22 -10.52 9.15
N THR A 145 13.64 -11.70 9.19
CA THR A 145 12.76 -12.21 8.12
C THR A 145 11.38 -12.52 8.68
N ILE A 146 10.32 -11.93 8.09
CA ILE A 146 8.95 -12.34 8.38
C ILE A 146 8.58 -13.46 7.41
N GLN A 147 8.46 -14.69 7.92
CA GLN A 147 8.14 -15.88 7.13
C GLN A 147 6.67 -15.98 6.75
N ALA A 148 5.77 -15.40 7.56
CA ALA A 148 4.34 -15.41 7.29
C ALA A 148 3.62 -14.28 8.02
N GLU A 149 2.54 -13.78 7.42
CA GLU A 149 1.55 -12.92 8.06
C GLU A 149 0.21 -13.65 8.13
N HIS A 150 -0.31 -13.80 9.35
CA HIS A 150 -1.55 -14.54 9.63
C HIS A 150 -2.77 -13.62 9.76
N THR A 151 -2.63 -12.37 9.32
CA THR A 151 -3.74 -11.41 9.30
C THR A 151 -4.86 -11.91 8.40
N GLU A 152 -6.06 -11.99 8.96
CA GLU A 152 -7.28 -12.43 8.27
C GLU A 152 -8.29 -11.30 8.12
N PHE A 153 -9.18 -11.45 7.13
CA PHE A 153 -10.34 -10.61 6.89
C PHE A 153 -11.57 -11.50 6.72
N ALA A 154 -12.30 -11.69 7.79
CA ALA A 154 -13.51 -12.50 7.81
C ALA A 154 -14.73 -11.65 7.42
N VAL A 155 -14.81 -11.25 6.15
CA VAL A 155 -15.95 -10.52 5.61
C VAL A 155 -17.21 -11.37 5.72
N PRO A 156 -18.35 -10.87 6.28
CA PRO A 156 -19.58 -11.64 6.36
C PRO A 156 -20.05 -12.12 4.98
N VAL A 157 -20.42 -13.40 4.88
CA VAL A 157 -20.71 -14.06 3.59
C VAL A 157 -22.02 -13.61 2.92
N ASN A 158 -22.90 -12.94 3.65
CA ASN A 158 -24.20 -12.48 3.14
C ASN A 158 -24.06 -11.22 2.32
N GLY A 159 -23.60 -11.36 1.07
CA GLY A 159 -23.38 -10.23 0.18
C GLY A 159 -22.65 -10.58 -1.10
N LYS A 160 -22.05 -9.59 -1.73
CA LYS A 160 -21.35 -9.69 -3.02
C LYS A 160 -20.00 -9.00 -2.98
N ALA A 161 -19.10 -9.46 -3.83
CA ALA A 161 -17.75 -8.93 -4.00
C ALA A 161 -17.47 -8.50 -5.45
N TRP A 162 -16.68 -7.44 -5.58
CA TRP A 162 -16.09 -6.94 -6.83
C TRP A 162 -14.58 -6.95 -6.62
N ILE A 163 -13.93 -8.00 -7.07
CA ILE A 163 -12.53 -8.29 -6.85
C ILE A 163 -11.92 -8.88 -8.11
N HIS A 164 -10.61 -8.73 -8.29
CA HIS A 164 -9.97 -9.34 -9.43
C HIS A 164 -8.92 -10.38 -9.00
N PRO A 165 -8.72 -11.42 -9.83
CA PRO A 165 -7.73 -12.44 -9.57
C PRO A 165 -6.33 -11.83 -9.51
N TYR A 166 -5.49 -12.34 -8.61
CA TYR A 166 -4.06 -12.07 -8.69
C TYR A 166 -3.53 -12.67 -9.98
N ASP A 167 -2.92 -11.85 -10.83
CA ASP A 167 -2.57 -12.24 -12.19
C ASP A 167 -1.52 -13.36 -12.22
N TRP A 168 -1.79 -14.41 -12.96
CA TRP A 168 -0.96 -15.60 -13.00
C TRP A 168 -0.63 -16.09 -14.41
N ASN A 169 -1.33 -15.63 -15.43
CA ASN A 169 -1.30 -16.21 -16.77
C ASN A 169 -0.65 -15.30 -17.81
N ASP A 170 -0.30 -14.09 -17.49
CA ASP A 170 0.40 -13.18 -18.38
C ASP A 170 1.93 -13.28 -18.15
N ARG A 171 2.67 -12.94 -19.17
CA ARG A 171 4.12 -12.78 -19.09
C ARG A 171 4.54 -11.54 -18.28
N HIS A 172 3.64 -10.59 -18.08
CA HIS A 172 3.81 -9.34 -17.35
C HIS A 172 3.05 -9.33 -16.02
N LYS A 173 3.08 -10.41 -15.30
CA LYS A 173 2.38 -10.60 -14.02
C LYS A 173 3.28 -10.24 -12.82
N PRO A 174 2.69 -9.74 -11.72
CA PRO A 174 1.33 -9.28 -11.58
C PRO A 174 1.20 -7.85 -12.14
N SER A 175 0.50 -7.67 -13.26
CA SER A 175 0.34 -6.36 -13.90
C SER A 175 -0.91 -5.62 -13.45
N TYR A 176 -1.79 -6.26 -12.69
CA TYR A 176 -3.09 -5.74 -12.23
C TYR A 176 -4.03 -5.23 -13.34
N GLU A 177 -3.80 -5.64 -14.57
CA GLU A 177 -4.60 -5.30 -15.74
C GLU A 177 -5.67 -6.37 -16.05
N GLN A 178 -6.14 -7.07 -15.02
CA GLN A 178 -7.19 -8.08 -15.16
C GLN A 178 -8.58 -7.48 -14.95
N TYR A 179 -9.58 -8.14 -15.53
CA TYR A 179 -10.97 -7.76 -15.31
C TYR A 179 -11.41 -8.14 -13.89
N CYS A 180 -12.03 -7.19 -13.20
CA CYS A 180 -12.73 -7.48 -11.96
C CYS A 180 -13.85 -8.50 -12.20
N GLN A 181 -13.91 -9.50 -11.35
CA GLN A 181 -15.10 -10.33 -11.22
C GLN A 181 -16.13 -9.56 -10.42
N SER A 182 -17.31 -9.39 -11.03
CA SER A 182 -18.37 -8.55 -10.46
C SER A 182 -19.47 -9.41 -9.85
N GLU A 183 -19.94 -9.01 -8.66
CA GLU A 183 -21.08 -9.63 -7.96
C GLU A 183 -20.88 -11.13 -7.66
N ILE A 184 -19.64 -11.54 -7.44
CA ILE A 184 -19.37 -12.92 -7.00
C ILE A 184 -19.71 -13.06 -5.50
N ASP A 185 -19.92 -14.29 -5.07
CA ASP A 185 -20.18 -14.56 -3.66
C ASP A 185 -18.94 -14.29 -2.83
N ILE A 186 -19.11 -13.67 -1.65
CA ILE A 186 -18.02 -13.39 -0.72
C ILE A 186 -17.39 -14.71 -0.28
N ARG A 187 -16.06 -14.74 -0.20
CA ARG A 187 -15.22 -15.91 0.09
C ARG A 187 -15.33 -17.02 -1.00
N SER A 188 -15.59 -16.62 -2.25
CA SER A 188 -15.44 -17.52 -3.40
C SER A 188 -13.96 -17.84 -3.62
N GLU A 189 -13.70 -19.04 -4.15
CA GLU A 189 -12.37 -19.42 -4.57
C GLU A 189 -11.98 -18.72 -5.88
N CYS A 190 -10.72 -18.28 -5.96
CA CYS A 190 -10.12 -17.89 -7.22
C CYS A 190 -9.69 -19.14 -8.01
N GLY A 191 -10.20 -19.29 -9.22
CA GLY A 191 -10.13 -20.55 -9.98
C GLY A 191 -8.73 -21.06 -10.32
N HIS A 192 -7.69 -20.25 -10.15
CA HIS A 192 -6.29 -20.64 -10.46
C HIS A 192 -5.38 -20.77 -9.23
N GLY A 193 -5.91 -20.63 -7.99
CA GLY A 193 -5.19 -20.92 -6.76
C GLY A 193 -4.15 -19.88 -6.30
N ARG A 194 -4.04 -18.73 -6.99
CA ARG A 194 -3.13 -17.64 -6.61
C ARG A 194 -3.81 -16.54 -5.79
N GLY A 195 -5.13 -16.64 -5.62
CA GLY A 195 -5.90 -15.72 -4.80
C GLY A 195 -6.29 -14.43 -5.51
N TRP A 196 -6.49 -13.39 -4.73
CA TRP A 196 -7.12 -12.14 -5.13
C TRP A 196 -6.20 -10.95 -4.88
N ALA A 197 -6.16 -9.99 -5.80
CA ALA A 197 -5.39 -8.77 -5.65
C ALA A 197 -6.14 -7.71 -4.84
N PHE A 198 -5.43 -6.79 -4.22
CA PHE A 198 -5.96 -5.54 -3.68
C PHE A 198 -6.19 -4.51 -4.81
N PRO A 199 -7.12 -3.55 -4.63
CA PRO A 199 -8.12 -3.47 -3.55
C PRO A 199 -9.29 -4.43 -3.77
N MET A 200 -9.94 -4.86 -2.69
CA MET A 200 -11.10 -5.74 -2.71
C MET A 200 -12.35 -4.99 -2.25
N LEU A 201 -13.39 -4.92 -3.08
CA LEU A 201 -14.64 -4.25 -2.77
C LEU A 201 -15.74 -5.25 -2.43
N PHE A 202 -16.49 -4.97 -1.38
CA PHE A 202 -17.60 -5.79 -0.89
C PHE A 202 -18.84 -4.96 -0.60
N ASN A 203 -19.99 -5.59 -0.78
CA ASN A 203 -21.24 -5.14 -0.17
C ASN A 203 -21.85 -6.29 0.62
N THR A 204 -21.98 -6.13 1.91
CA THR A 204 -22.54 -7.13 2.83
C THR A 204 -23.55 -6.45 3.76
N ASN A 205 -24.78 -6.99 3.81
CA ASN A 205 -25.85 -6.43 4.64
C ASN A 205 -26.12 -4.93 4.41
N GLY A 206 -25.88 -4.41 3.20
CA GLY A 206 -26.03 -2.99 2.86
C GLY A 206 -24.86 -2.11 3.26
N VAL A 207 -23.79 -2.68 3.85
CA VAL A 207 -22.55 -1.99 4.16
C VAL A 207 -21.56 -2.20 3.02
N TRP A 208 -21.04 -1.11 2.46
CA TRP A 208 -19.94 -1.12 1.51
C TRP A 208 -18.60 -1.12 2.25
N MET A 209 -17.70 -1.96 1.80
CA MET A 209 -16.38 -2.10 2.41
C MET A 209 -15.32 -2.30 1.34
N MET A 210 -14.19 -1.61 1.47
CA MET A 210 -13.01 -1.83 0.64
C MET A 210 -11.81 -2.19 1.52
N ILE A 211 -11.16 -3.30 1.20
CA ILE A 211 -9.95 -3.75 1.90
C ILE A 211 -8.75 -3.50 0.98
N THR A 212 -7.71 -2.90 1.54
CA THR A 212 -6.45 -2.63 0.85
C THR A 212 -5.30 -2.46 1.85
N GLU A 213 -4.13 -2.12 1.35
CA GLU A 213 -2.95 -1.80 2.15
C GLU A 213 -2.43 -0.39 1.86
N ALA A 214 -1.63 0.17 2.77
CA ALA A 214 -1.02 1.48 2.62
C ALA A 214 0.36 1.55 3.26
N HIS A 215 1.17 2.52 2.85
CA HIS A 215 2.51 2.75 3.35
C HIS A 215 3.47 1.58 3.04
N LEU A 216 3.58 1.27 1.75
CA LEU A 216 4.61 0.37 1.22
C LEU A 216 5.91 1.16 1.06
N ASP A 217 6.76 1.15 2.08
CA ASP A 217 7.98 1.97 2.16
C ASP A 217 9.24 1.28 1.62
N GLY A 218 9.11 0.03 1.17
CA GLY A 218 10.21 -0.81 0.69
C GLY A 218 10.77 -1.77 1.74
N SER A 219 10.31 -1.71 2.99
CA SER A 219 10.68 -2.69 4.02
C SER A 219 9.83 -3.98 3.94
N TYR A 220 8.80 -3.99 3.11
CA TYR A 220 7.83 -5.07 2.92
C TYR A 220 7.50 -5.23 1.44
N PRO A 221 7.16 -6.44 0.94
CA PRO A 221 6.59 -6.61 -0.39
C PRO A 221 5.15 -6.06 -0.43
N ALA A 222 4.62 -5.79 -1.60
CA ALA A 222 3.17 -5.71 -1.73
C ALA A 222 2.57 -7.10 -1.51
N THR A 223 1.38 -7.13 -0.93
CA THR A 223 0.73 -8.40 -0.59
C THR A 223 -0.55 -8.60 -1.39
N HIS A 224 -1.01 -9.82 -1.44
CA HIS A 224 -2.29 -10.17 -1.99
C HIS A 224 -3.02 -11.12 -1.02
N ILE A 225 -4.18 -11.60 -1.41
CA ILE A 225 -5.03 -12.42 -0.56
C ILE A 225 -5.00 -13.86 -1.05
N ASP A 226 -4.82 -14.80 -0.14
CA ASP A 226 -4.86 -16.21 -0.48
C ASP A 226 -6.23 -16.61 -1.07
N ASN A 227 -6.23 -17.77 -1.73
CA ASN A 227 -7.44 -18.36 -2.27
C ASN A 227 -8.28 -18.93 -1.10
N ALA A 228 -9.02 -18.04 -0.45
CA ALA A 228 -9.88 -18.42 0.66
C ALA A 228 -10.92 -19.44 0.20
N GLY A 229 -10.66 -20.72 0.33
CA GLY A 229 -11.63 -21.76 0.00
C GLY A 229 -13.00 -21.48 0.67
N THR A 230 -14.04 -22.03 0.10
CA THR A 230 -15.44 -21.78 0.49
C THR A 230 -15.63 -21.71 2.03
N GLY A 231 -16.05 -20.55 2.50
CA GLY A 231 -16.34 -20.28 3.91
C GLY A 231 -15.15 -19.88 4.79
N LYS A 232 -13.91 -19.88 4.29
CA LYS A 232 -12.74 -19.41 5.04
C LYS A 232 -12.59 -17.88 4.94
N ALA A 233 -11.98 -17.27 5.98
CA ALA A 233 -11.58 -15.89 5.93
C ALA A 233 -10.50 -15.66 4.86
N TYR A 234 -10.49 -14.48 4.24
CA TYR A 234 -9.39 -14.03 3.40
C TYR A 234 -8.15 -13.84 4.28
N LYS A 235 -6.97 -14.22 3.78
CA LYS A 235 -5.71 -14.15 4.52
C LYS A 235 -4.62 -13.50 3.67
N ILE A 236 -3.74 -12.74 4.30
CA ILE A 236 -2.57 -12.16 3.63
C ILE A 236 -1.68 -13.27 3.04
N ARG A 237 -1.22 -13.04 1.83
CA ARG A 237 -0.25 -13.86 1.11
C ARG A 237 0.85 -12.99 0.54
N PHE A 238 2.09 -13.46 0.61
CA PHE A 238 3.26 -12.84 0.00
C PHE A 238 3.30 -13.11 -1.50
N PRO A 239 4.14 -12.39 -2.26
CA PRO A 239 4.30 -12.60 -3.69
C PRO A 239 4.57 -14.06 -4.06
N GLU A 240 4.30 -14.42 -5.31
CA GLU A 240 4.55 -15.77 -5.78
C GLU A 240 6.04 -16.00 -6.07
N PRO A 241 6.59 -17.17 -5.72
CA PRO A 241 8.00 -17.46 -5.96
C PRO A 241 8.44 -17.39 -7.43
N ASP A 242 7.51 -17.67 -8.36
CA ASP A 242 7.76 -17.65 -9.81
C ASP A 242 7.53 -16.27 -10.47
N GLU A 243 7.23 -15.24 -9.69
CA GLU A 243 7.27 -13.88 -10.20
C GLU A 243 8.68 -13.50 -10.66
N PRO A 244 8.80 -12.61 -11.67
CA PRO A 244 10.09 -12.10 -12.13
C PRO A 244 11.02 -11.64 -11.02
N ILE A 245 12.30 -11.43 -11.37
CA ILE A 245 13.41 -11.21 -10.42
C ILE A 245 13.67 -12.46 -9.59
N VAL A 246 14.15 -13.46 -10.26
CA VAL A 246 14.62 -14.72 -9.64
C VAL A 246 16.17 -14.68 -9.60
N PRO A 247 16.83 -15.03 -8.49
CA PRO A 247 16.27 -15.61 -7.27
C PRO A 247 16.08 -14.57 -6.15
N ASP A 248 14.94 -13.90 -6.08
CA ASP A 248 14.61 -13.07 -4.91
C ASP A 248 13.64 -13.81 -3.99
N ALA A 249 13.85 -13.67 -2.68
CA ALA A 249 12.91 -14.15 -1.68
C ALA A 249 11.57 -13.45 -1.80
N VAL A 250 10.51 -14.13 -1.41
CA VAL A 250 9.16 -13.55 -1.32
C VAL A 250 8.90 -13.00 0.08
N GLU A 251 9.60 -13.52 1.07
CA GLU A 251 9.52 -13.10 2.45
C GLU A 251 10.20 -11.74 2.64
N PRO A 252 9.55 -10.80 3.33
CA PRO A 252 10.16 -9.51 3.64
C PRO A 252 11.34 -9.65 4.60
N VAL A 253 12.35 -8.79 4.40
CA VAL A 253 13.56 -8.71 5.22
C VAL A 253 13.84 -7.26 5.58
N SER A 254 14.03 -6.96 6.87
CA SER A 254 14.36 -5.61 7.34
C SER A 254 15.06 -5.63 8.69
N GLU A 255 15.67 -4.50 9.08
CA GLU A 255 16.17 -4.25 10.42
C GLU A 255 15.02 -3.80 11.33
N LEU A 256 15.24 -3.88 12.66
CA LEU A 256 14.37 -3.27 13.68
C LEU A 256 14.78 -1.80 13.94
N PRO A 257 13.82 -0.91 14.31
CA PRO A 257 12.40 -1.16 14.47
C PRO A 257 11.69 -1.34 13.11
N TRP A 258 10.79 -2.30 13.02
CA TRP A 258 10.13 -2.64 11.77
C TRP A 258 8.61 -2.46 11.85
N PHE A 259 8.04 -1.77 10.86
CA PHE A 259 6.60 -1.57 10.72
C PHE A 259 6.11 -2.33 9.49
N THR A 260 5.05 -3.13 9.65
CA THR A 260 4.36 -3.69 8.49
C THR A 260 3.55 -2.60 7.76
N PRO A 261 3.15 -2.80 6.51
CA PRO A 261 2.16 -1.94 5.87
C PRO A 261 0.87 -1.87 6.70
N TRP A 262 0.14 -0.77 6.57
CA TRP A 262 -1.20 -0.68 7.13
C TRP A 262 -2.16 -1.62 6.40
N ARG A 263 -2.92 -2.39 7.15
CA ARG A 263 -4.09 -3.12 6.67
C ARG A 263 -5.29 -2.21 6.86
N ALA A 264 -5.87 -1.76 5.74
CA ALA A 264 -6.90 -0.72 5.73
C ALA A 264 -8.25 -1.32 5.31
N ILE A 265 -9.29 -0.99 6.09
CA ILE A 265 -10.68 -1.39 5.86
C ILE A 265 -11.51 -0.12 5.82
N ILE A 266 -11.89 0.33 4.64
CA ILE A 266 -12.75 1.48 4.41
C ILE A 266 -14.20 1.00 4.47
N ILE A 267 -15.07 1.72 5.19
CA ILE A 267 -16.43 1.27 5.51
C ILE A 267 -17.42 2.42 5.36
N GLY A 268 -18.54 2.16 4.71
CA GLY A 268 -19.63 3.12 4.61
C GLY A 268 -20.96 2.50 4.19
N ASP A 269 -22.02 3.27 4.23
CA ASP A 269 -23.37 2.86 3.82
C ASP A 269 -23.65 3.07 2.32
N ASN A 270 -22.70 3.65 1.62
CA ASN A 270 -22.80 3.87 0.17
C ASN A 270 -21.42 3.94 -0.51
N LEU A 271 -21.37 3.74 -1.81
CA LEU A 271 -20.15 3.78 -2.61
C LEU A 271 -19.42 5.13 -2.58
N ASN A 272 -20.15 6.22 -2.32
CA ASN A 272 -19.54 7.54 -2.27
C ASN A 272 -18.53 7.65 -1.11
N THR A 273 -18.75 6.96 0.02
CA THR A 273 -17.77 6.87 1.10
C THR A 273 -16.47 6.23 0.60
N ILE A 274 -16.56 5.09 -0.09
CA ILE A 274 -15.41 4.41 -0.66
C ILE A 274 -14.67 5.32 -1.67
N PHE A 275 -15.45 6.01 -2.49
CA PHE A 275 -14.91 6.84 -3.56
C PHE A 275 -14.23 8.13 -3.06
N GLN A 276 -14.68 8.69 -1.95
CA GLN A 276 -14.20 9.98 -1.43
C GLN A 276 -13.23 9.87 -0.26
N THR A 277 -13.01 8.68 0.28
CA THR A 277 -12.08 8.49 1.39
C THR A 277 -10.70 9.08 1.10
N GLN A 278 -10.09 9.66 2.11
CA GLN A 278 -8.70 10.12 2.09
C GLN A 278 -7.83 9.29 3.05
N MET A 279 -8.39 8.24 3.63
CA MET A 279 -7.74 7.41 4.65
C MET A 279 -6.39 6.88 4.15
N ILE A 280 -6.32 6.39 2.91
CA ILE A 280 -5.08 5.83 2.35
C ILE A 280 -3.98 6.91 2.25
N SER A 281 -4.32 8.12 1.80
CA SER A 281 -3.36 9.23 1.78
C SER A 281 -2.90 9.62 3.19
N HIS A 282 -3.80 9.61 4.17
CA HIS A 282 -3.49 9.96 5.56
C HIS A 282 -2.67 8.89 6.31
N LEU A 283 -2.72 7.63 5.86
CA LEU A 283 -1.91 6.54 6.41
C LEU A 283 -0.45 6.60 5.95
N ASN A 284 -0.15 7.35 4.89
CA ASN A 284 1.19 7.57 4.40
C ASN A 284 1.85 8.79 5.08
N PRO A 285 3.19 8.84 5.14
CA PRO A 285 3.90 10.01 5.66
C PRO A 285 3.67 11.24 4.77
N ALA A 286 3.95 12.40 5.32
CA ALA A 286 3.92 13.65 4.55
C ALA A 286 4.95 13.62 3.41
N SER A 287 4.70 14.44 2.37
CA SER A 287 5.66 14.64 1.28
C SER A 287 7.02 15.08 1.81
N VAL A 288 8.07 14.51 1.26
CA VAL A 288 9.47 14.90 1.54
C VAL A 288 10.03 15.85 0.46
N VAL A 289 9.22 16.24 -0.52
CA VAL A 289 9.60 17.19 -1.58
C VAL A 289 9.45 18.60 -1.04
N ASN A 290 10.57 19.30 -0.87
CA ASN A 290 10.58 20.65 -0.29
C ASN A 290 9.98 21.72 -1.20
N ASP A 291 10.28 21.66 -2.52
CA ASP A 291 9.69 22.54 -3.52
C ASP A 291 8.77 21.75 -4.44
N GLU A 292 7.49 21.95 -4.27
CA GLU A 292 6.45 21.32 -5.07
C GLU A 292 5.90 22.24 -6.18
N SER A 293 6.48 23.43 -6.38
CA SER A 293 5.96 24.44 -7.32
C SER A 293 6.01 23.98 -8.78
N TRP A 294 6.93 23.06 -9.11
CA TRP A 294 7.09 22.47 -10.43
C TRP A 294 6.10 21.35 -10.72
N ILE A 295 5.47 20.77 -9.70
CA ILE A 295 4.51 19.67 -9.85
C ILE A 295 3.19 20.22 -10.39
N LYS A 296 2.88 19.90 -11.64
CA LYS A 296 1.67 20.33 -12.32
C LYS A 296 0.96 19.11 -12.90
N ALA A 297 -0.22 18.82 -12.38
CA ALA A 297 -1.11 17.84 -13.00
C ALA A 297 -1.55 18.33 -14.39
N GLY A 298 -1.77 17.41 -15.31
CA GLY A 298 -2.18 17.76 -16.65
C GLY A 298 -2.62 16.56 -17.48
N ARG A 299 -3.05 16.83 -18.70
CA ARG A 299 -3.48 15.83 -19.68
C ARG A 299 -2.38 15.64 -20.69
N ALA A 300 -2.20 14.42 -21.17
CA ALA A 300 -1.21 14.08 -22.18
C ALA A 300 -1.86 13.43 -23.39
N SER A 301 -1.46 13.84 -24.60
CA SER A 301 -1.72 13.03 -25.78
C SER A 301 -0.78 11.82 -25.79
N TRP A 302 -1.30 10.68 -26.28
CA TRP A 302 -0.54 9.44 -26.29
C TRP A 302 -0.87 8.62 -27.56
N SER A 303 0.13 8.43 -28.40
CA SER A 303 -0.07 7.88 -29.74
C SER A 303 -0.04 6.35 -29.80
N TRP A 304 0.40 5.66 -28.77
CA TRP A 304 0.63 4.21 -28.76
C TRP A 304 -0.59 3.39 -29.12
N TRP A 305 -1.75 3.72 -28.53
CA TRP A 305 -2.97 2.97 -28.79
C TRP A 305 -3.51 3.14 -30.22
N SER A 306 -3.21 4.26 -30.88
CA SER A 306 -3.61 4.43 -32.26
C SER A 306 -2.69 3.65 -33.22
N ASN A 307 -1.38 3.62 -32.94
CA ASN A 307 -0.38 2.84 -33.67
C ASN A 307 0.92 2.73 -32.87
N GLY A 308 1.28 1.55 -32.38
CA GLY A 308 2.50 1.29 -31.62
C GLY A 308 3.82 1.54 -32.35
N GLY A 309 3.80 1.81 -33.66
CA GLY A 309 4.96 2.27 -34.43
C GLY A 309 5.26 3.76 -34.32
N THR A 310 4.29 4.57 -33.91
CA THR A 310 4.39 6.04 -33.91
C THR A 310 5.50 6.61 -33.05
N PRO A 311 5.92 6.04 -31.91
CA PRO A 311 7.03 6.58 -31.12
C PRO A 311 8.37 6.68 -31.88
N ARG A 312 8.50 5.90 -32.97
CA ARG A 312 9.69 5.91 -33.86
C ARG A 312 9.58 6.88 -35.02
N ASP A 313 8.42 7.51 -35.18
CA ASP A 313 8.15 8.41 -36.32
C ASP A 313 8.11 9.87 -35.86
N TYR A 314 9.16 10.62 -36.15
CA TYR A 314 9.26 12.04 -35.83
C TYR A 314 8.08 12.86 -36.32
N LYS A 315 7.65 12.66 -37.58
CA LYS A 315 6.55 13.45 -38.17
C LYS A 315 5.20 13.10 -37.50
N ALA A 316 5.02 11.86 -37.09
CA ALA A 316 3.84 11.48 -36.32
C ALA A 316 3.85 12.17 -34.95
N GLN A 317 4.98 12.20 -34.25
CA GLN A 317 5.08 12.86 -32.94
C GLN A 317 4.80 14.37 -33.01
N LEU A 318 5.23 15.07 -34.07
CA LEU A 318 4.89 16.49 -34.25
C LEU A 318 3.38 16.73 -34.31
N LYS A 319 2.60 15.82 -34.94
CA LYS A 319 1.12 15.91 -34.97
C LYS A 319 0.49 15.77 -33.57
N TYR A 320 1.07 14.94 -32.71
CA TYR A 320 0.60 14.80 -31.33
C TYR A 320 0.97 15.98 -30.45
N VAL A 321 2.10 16.66 -30.72
CA VAL A 321 2.42 17.95 -30.12
C VAL A 321 1.37 19.00 -30.54
N ASP A 322 1.09 19.11 -31.84
CA ASP A 322 0.08 20.06 -32.37
C ASP A 322 -1.30 19.75 -31.77
N LEU A 323 -1.70 18.48 -31.69
CA LEU A 323 -2.95 18.06 -31.06
C LEU A 323 -3.03 18.51 -29.59
N SER A 324 -1.95 18.30 -28.79
CA SER A 324 -1.92 18.73 -27.40
C SER A 324 -2.05 20.26 -27.30
N ALA A 325 -1.34 20.99 -28.15
CA ALA A 325 -1.42 22.45 -28.16
C ALA A 325 -2.83 22.97 -28.55
N GLU A 326 -3.44 22.40 -29.57
CA GLU A 326 -4.79 22.77 -30.01
C GLU A 326 -5.85 22.46 -28.97
N MET A 327 -5.72 21.32 -28.27
CA MET A 327 -6.64 20.89 -27.21
C MET A 327 -6.37 21.61 -25.88
N GLY A 328 -5.31 22.40 -25.77
CA GLY A 328 -4.90 23.02 -24.51
C GLY A 328 -4.48 21.99 -23.48
N TRP A 329 -3.87 20.88 -23.91
CA TRP A 329 -3.32 19.87 -23.01
C TRP A 329 -1.88 20.20 -22.66
N GLU A 330 -1.53 19.92 -21.43
CA GLU A 330 -0.26 20.32 -20.83
C GLU A 330 0.92 19.49 -21.36
N TYR A 331 0.66 18.23 -21.77
CA TYR A 331 1.71 17.27 -22.09
C TYR A 331 1.42 16.45 -23.35
N MET A 332 2.47 15.77 -23.79
CA MET A 332 2.41 14.63 -24.69
C MET A 332 3.37 13.53 -24.22
N LEU A 333 3.02 12.27 -24.43
CA LEU A 333 3.84 11.11 -24.11
C LEU A 333 4.37 10.45 -25.39
N ILE A 334 5.69 10.30 -25.48
CA ILE A 334 6.36 9.46 -26.46
C ILE A 334 6.63 8.09 -25.82
N ASP A 335 5.93 7.07 -26.28
CA ASP A 335 6.00 5.72 -25.75
C ASP A 335 7.22 4.91 -26.23
N ALA A 336 7.27 3.61 -25.98
CA ALA A 336 8.39 2.71 -26.25
C ALA A 336 8.92 2.79 -27.69
N GLY A 337 10.24 2.91 -27.82
CA GLY A 337 10.95 2.96 -29.10
C GLY A 337 11.43 4.35 -29.55
N TRP A 338 11.18 5.39 -28.76
CA TRP A 338 11.61 6.75 -29.05
C TRP A 338 13.14 6.89 -29.27
N GLN A 339 13.96 6.00 -28.69
CA GLN A 339 15.43 5.96 -28.90
C GLN A 339 15.82 5.62 -30.32
N ARG A 340 14.88 5.07 -31.10
CA ARG A 340 15.05 4.69 -32.51
C ARG A 340 14.23 5.58 -33.43
N MET A 341 13.95 6.82 -32.98
CA MET A 341 13.18 7.77 -33.77
C MET A 341 13.88 8.11 -35.06
N GLY A 342 13.12 8.23 -36.13
CA GLY A 342 13.57 8.58 -37.45
C GLY A 342 12.51 9.37 -38.22
N ASN A 343 12.52 9.33 -39.54
CA ASN A 343 11.59 10.03 -40.42
C ASN A 343 11.70 11.56 -40.34
N GLY A 344 12.94 12.08 -40.21
CA GLY A 344 13.27 13.51 -40.39
C GLY A 344 13.71 14.26 -39.14
N GLY A 345 13.81 13.58 -37.97
CA GLY A 345 14.29 14.17 -36.74
C GLY A 345 14.47 13.20 -35.62
N THR A 346 14.82 13.69 -34.42
CA THR A 346 15.09 12.94 -33.19
C THR A 346 14.09 13.28 -32.11
N MET A 347 14.16 12.57 -30.99
CA MET A 347 13.36 12.87 -29.80
C MET A 347 13.65 14.29 -29.28
N GLU A 348 14.91 14.71 -29.29
CA GLU A 348 15.32 16.05 -28.87
C GLU A 348 14.70 17.14 -29.75
N ASP A 349 14.56 16.88 -31.05
CA ASP A 349 13.88 17.81 -31.98
C ASP A 349 12.39 17.92 -31.67
N VAL A 350 11.73 16.80 -31.25
CA VAL A 350 10.33 16.82 -30.79
C VAL A 350 10.20 17.63 -29.50
N VAL A 351 11.10 17.46 -28.54
CA VAL A 351 11.10 18.24 -27.30
C VAL A 351 11.22 19.72 -27.57
N LYS A 352 12.15 20.09 -28.43
CA LYS A 352 12.35 21.49 -28.83
C LYS A 352 11.10 22.08 -29.52
N TYR A 353 10.47 21.34 -30.42
CA TYR A 353 9.22 21.73 -31.05
C TYR A 353 8.07 21.89 -30.06
N ALA A 354 7.93 20.94 -29.16
CA ALA A 354 6.90 20.95 -28.12
C ALA A 354 7.04 22.16 -27.18
N GLN A 355 8.26 22.51 -26.80
CA GLN A 355 8.55 23.72 -26.01
C GLN A 355 8.08 25.00 -26.71
N GLN A 356 8.25 25.11 -28.02
CA GLN A 356 7.76 26.26 -28.81
C GLN A 356 6.22 26.35 -28.82
N LYS A 357 5.56 25.23 -28.65
CA LYS A 357 4.10 25.13 -28.59
C LYS A 357 3.52 25.17 -27.15
N GLY A 358 4.39 25.27 -26.13
CA GLY A 358 3.99 25.28 -24.73
C GLY A 358 3.55 23.89 -24.21
N VAL A 359 3.95 22.80 -24.87
CA VAL A 359 3.62 21.41 -24.50
C VAL A 359 4.83 20.74 -23.86
N GLY A 360 4.64 20.11 -22.70
CA GLY A 360 5.67 19.31 -22.02
C GLY A 360 5.75 17.90 -22.62
N VAL A 361 6.95 17.36 -22.77
CA VAL A 361 7.16 16.00 -23.28
C VAL A 361 7.45 15.04 -22.15
N TRP A 362 6.84 13.85 -22.19
CA TRP A 362 7.13 12.72 -21.35
C TRP A 362 7.74 11.59 -22.17
N LEU A 363 8.62 10.80 -21.55
CA LEU A 363 9.28 9.68 -22.22
C LEU A 363 8.99 8.37 -21.49
N TRP A 364 8.79 7.33 -22.25
CA TRP A 364 8.59 5.97 -21.74
C TRP A 364 9.93 5.29 -21.39
N TYR A 365 9.91 4.54 -20.28
CA TYR A 365 11.00 3.68 -19.83
C TYR A 365 10.45 2.34 -19.34
N HIS A 366 11.27 1.30 -19.44
CA HIS A 366 11.03 0.05 -18.76
C HIS A 366 11.56 0.15 -17.32
N SER A 367 10.85 -0.43 -16.34
CA SER A 367 11.29 -0.41 -14.93
C SER A 367 12.63 -1.11 -14.71
N GLY A 368 12.97 -2.08 -15.59
CA GLY A 368 14.11 -2.97 -15.42
C GLY A 368 13.80 -4.16 -14.51
N ALA A 369 12.56 -4.27 -14.03
CA ALA A 369 12.09 -5.46 -13.35
C ALA A 369 11.91 -6.62 -14.34
N GLY A 370 12.04 -7.82 -13.83
CA GLY A 370 11.63 -9.02 -14.50
C GLY A 370 12.69 -9.61 -15.44
N ARG A 371 12.57 -9.42 -16.72
CA ARG A 371 13.38 -10.15 -17.69
C ARG A 371 14.49 -9.27 -18.22
N ASP A 372 15.74 -9.78 -18.16
CA ASP A 372 16.82 -9.20 -18.93
C ASP A 372 16.45 -9.26 -20.43
N ASN A 373 16.16 -8.11 -21.00
CA ASN A 373 15.84 -7.98 -22.40
C ASN A 373 16.68 -6.87 -23.03
N ASP A 374 17.90 -7.24 -23.46
CA ASP A 374 18.84 -6.33 -24.10
C ASP A 374 18.31 -5.71 -25.41
N SER A 375 17.18 -6.23 -25.93
CA SER A 375 16.52 -5.64 -27.11
C SER A 375 15.78 -4.34 -26.83
N ILE A 376 15.53 -4.04 -25.56
CA ILE A 376 14.89 -2.79 -25.10
C ILE A 376 15.98 -1.84 -24.59
N PRO A 377 16.32 -0.75 -25.33
CA PRO A 377 17.43 0.14 -24.97
C PRO A 377 17.32 0.79 -23.59
N THR A 378 16.09 0.91 -23.05
CA THR A 378 15.83 1.54 -21.74
C THR A 378 15.71 0.52 -20.60
N HIS A 379 15.89 -0.77 -20.87
CA HIS A 379 15.55 -1.84 -19.94
C HIS A 379 16.23 -1.70 -18.57
N ARG A 380 17.52 -1.34 -18.51
CA ARG A 380 18.27 -1.24 -17.25
C ARG A 380 18.35 0.17 -16.68
N LEU A 381 17.92 1.19 -17.43
CA LEU A 381 18.13 2.57 -17.03
C LEU A 381 17.41 2.95 -15.74
N MET A 382 16.27 2.36 -15.45
CA MET A 382 15.48 2.71 -14.25
C MET A 382 15.79 1.84 -13.04
N SER A 383 16.23 0.59 -13.23
CA SER A 383 16.57 -0.32 -12.11
C SER A 383 17.95 -0.07 -11.51
N ASP A 384 18.90 0.39 -12.32
CA ASP A 384 20.27 0.74 -11.87
C ASP A 384 20.30 2.17 -11.34
N PRO A 385 20.69 2.41 -10.06
CA PRO A 385 20.66 3.74 -9.46
C PRO A 385 21.58 4.76 -10.14
N GLU A 386 22.73 4.35 -10.65
CA GLU A 386 23.69 5.27 -11.30
C GLU A 386 23.21 5.63 -12.69
N LEU A 387 22.80 4.63 -13.47
CA LEU A 387 22.24 4.84 -14.81
C LEU A 387 20.96 5.68 -14.74
N ARG A 388 20.09 5.40 -13.77
CA ARG A 388 18.84 6.15 -13.56
C ARG A 388 19.10 7.63 -13.30
N ARG A 389 19.98 7.96 -12.36
CA ARG A 389 20.30 9.35 -12.04
C ARG A 389 20.96 10.08 -13.20
N ALA A 390 21.85 9.42 -13.93
CA ALA A 390 22.49 9.97 -15.12
C ALA A 390 21.48 10.26 -16.24
N GLU A 391 20.58 9.31 -16.50
CA GLU A 391 19.55 9.48 -17.53
C GLU A 391 18.53 10.57 -17.16
N MET A 392 18.05 10.59 -15.90
CA MET A 392 17.14 11.63 -15.43
C MET A 392 17.77 13.02 -15.49
N GLN A 393 19.07 13.15 -15.21
CA GLN A 393 19.81 14.39 -15.41
C GLN A 393 19.81 14.79 -16.89
N ARG A 394 20.19 13.88 -17.79
CA ARG A 394 20.25 14.12 -19.24
C ARG A 394 18.93 14.60 -19.82
N ILE A 395 17.83 13.90 -19.50
CA ILE A 395 16.52 14.24 -20.06
C ILE A 395 15.94 15.52 -19.45
N SER A 396 16.23 15.81 -18.20
CA SER A 396 15.86 17.08 -17.57
C SER A 396 16.57 18.28 -18.26
N GLU A 397 17.87 18.15 -18.59
CA GLU A 397 18.64 19.16 -19.32
C GLU A 397 18.09 19.41 -20.73
N ILE A 398 17.60 18.38 -21.41
CA ILE A 398 16.91 18.51 -22.71
C ILE A 398 15.56 19.24 -22.56
N GLY A 399 14.97 19.21 -21.39
CA GLY A 399 13.69 19.87 -21.07
C GLY A 399 12.47 18.96 -21.07
N VAL A 400 12.67 17.64 -20.98
CA VAL A 400 11.62 16.65 -20.70
C VAL A 400 10.95 16.96 -19.35
N LYS A 401 9.65 16.74 -19.23
CA LYS A 401 8.84 17.10 -18.05
C LYS A 401 8.41 15.92 -17.22
N GLY A 402 8.51 14.71 -17.74
CA GLY A 402 8.11 13.52 -17.00
C GLY A 402 8.53 12.24 -17.69
N ILE A 403 8.38 11.16 -16.96
CA ILE A 403 8.65 9.80 -17.43
C ILE A 403 7.45 8.91 -17.14
N LYS A 404 7.14 8.00 -18.06
CA LYS A 404 6.30 6.83 -17.84
C LYS A 404 7.23 5.65 -17.61
N VAL A 405 7.14 5.02 -16.46
CA VAL A 405 7.90 3.80 -16.14
C VAL A 405 6.96 2.63 -16.09
N ASP A 406 7.23 1.62 -16.89
CA ASP A 406 6.32 0.53 -17.22
C ASP A 406 6.91 -0.85 -16.86
N PHE A 407 6.04 -1.85 -16.69
CA PHE A 407 6.39 -3.26 -16.49
C PHE A 407 7.18 -3.52 -15.21
N PHE A 408 6.55 -3.33 -14.06
CA PHE A 408 7.16 -3.67 -12.77
C PHE A 408 7.12 -5.19 -12.50
N ASP A 409 6.16 -5.90 -13.05
CA ASP A 409 6.09 -7.36 -13.23
C ASP A 409 6.25 -8.22 -11.97
N THR A 410 6.33 -7.66 -10.78
CA THR A 410 6.42 -8.39 -9.51
C THR A 410 6.08 -7.49 -8.32
N ASP A 411 5.55 -8.10 -7.27
CA ASP A 411 5.26 -7.47 -5.99
C ASP A 411 6.34 -7.70 -4.92
N LYS A 412 7.45 -8.36 -5.30
CA LYS A 412 8.56 -8.64 -4.37
C LYS A 412 9.14 -7.35 -3.80
N GLN A 413 9.66 -7.42 -2.58
CA GLN A 413 10.17 -6.30 -1.81
C GLN A 413 11.12 -5.39 -2.61
N ARG A 414 11.99 -5.97 -3.44
CA ARG A 414 12.93 -5.22 -4.27
C ARG A 414 12.25 -4.25 -5.24
N ILE A 415 11.09 -4.61 -5.78
CA ILE A 415 10.32 -3.70 -6.63
C ILE A 415 9.62 -2.63 -5.83
N ILE A 416 9.11 -2.98 -4.65
CA ILE A 416 8.54 -1.97 -3.76
C ILE A 416 9.62 -0.95 -3.34
N GLN A 417 10.87 -1.35 -3.17
CA GLN A 417 12.00 -0.43 -2.95
C GLN A 417 12.30 0.47 -4.15
N LEU A 418 12.02 0.00 -5.36
CA LEU A 418 12.28 0.79 -6.57
C LEU A 418 11.36 2.01 -6.68
N TYR A 419 10.09 1.93 -6.26
CA TYR A 419 9.13 3.03 -6.35
C TYR A 419 9.62 4.31 -5.64
N PRO A 420 9.92 4.30 -4.33
CA PRO A 420 10.40 5.50 -3.65
C PRO A 420 11.75 5.98 -4.19
N ALA A 421 12.63 5.08 -4.63
CA ALA A 421 13.91 5.45 -5.22
C ALA A 421 13.73 6.18 -6.56
N LEU A 422 12.84 5.69 -7.44
CA LEU A 422 12.44 6.34 -8.69
C LEU A 422 11.86 7.73 -8.45
N LEU A 423 10.87 7.81 -7.55
CA LEU A 423 10.19 9.07 -7.24
C LEU A 423 11.14 10.11 -6.67
N LYS A 424 12.06 9.69 -5.79
CA LYS A 424 13.08 10.57 -5.23
C LYS A 424 14.04 11.11 -6.31
N ASP A 425 14.63 10.21 -7.12
CA ASP A 425 15.58 10.62 -8.16
C ASP A 425 14.91 11.50 -9.22
N ALA A 426 13.63 11.24 -9.54
CA ALA A 426 12.84 12.07 -10.46
C ALA A 426 12.52 13.45 -9.87
N ALA A 427 12.12 13.52 -8.59
CA ALA A 427 11.85 14.78 -7.90
C ALA A 427 13.09 15.68 -7.83
N ASP A 428 14.29 15.11 -7.60
CA ASP A 428 15.56 15.82 -7.61
C ASP A 428 15.86 16.48 -8.96
N LYS A 429 15.20 16.05 -10.04
CA LYS A 429 15.33 16.57 -11.41
C LYS A 429 14.08 17.27 -11.96
N HIS A 430 13.09 17.49 -11.10
CA HIS A 430 11.78 18.07 -11.46
C HIS A 430 11.08 17.33 -12.61
N LEU A 431 11.13 16.01 -12.56
CA LEU A 431 10.43 15.11 -13.48
C LEU A 431 9.19 14.52 -12.82
N LEU A 432 8.06 14.64 -13.48
CA LEU A 432 6.84 13.93 -13.12
C LEU A 432 6.97 12.45 -13.45
N VAL A 433 6.28 11.59 -12.73
CA VAL A 433 6.33 10.13 -12.94
C VAL A 433 4.94 9.56 -13.09
N ASP A 434 4.75 8.74 -14.12
CA ASP A 434 3.61 7.84 -14.32
C ASP A 434 4.10 6.41 -14.16
N LEU A 435 3.55 5.69 -13.19
CA LEU A 435 3.86 4.28 -12.93
C LEU A 435 2.80 3.43 -13.62
N HIS A 436 3.21 2.59 -14.57
CA HIS A 436 2.34 1.78 -15.38
C HIS A 436 2.69 0.29 -15.27
N GLY A 437 1.68 -0.61 -15.33
CA GLY A 437 1.93 -2.02 -15.02
C GLY A 437 2.54 -2.18 -13.62
N ALA A 438 1.98 -1.49 -12.66
CA ALA A 438 2.49 -1.31 -11.30
C ALA A 438 1.51 -1.85 -10.26
N THR A 439 1.99 -2.10 -9.06
CA THR A 439 1.21 -2.52 -7.88
C THR A 439 0.15 -1.51 -7.50
#